data_e06818eed956a9e2ea51baa363cb08ca
#
_entry.id   e06818eed956a9e2ea51baa363cb08ca
#
_cell.length_a   1.000
_cell.length_b   1.000
_cell.length_c   1.000
_cell.angle_alpha   90.00
_cell.angle_beta   90.00
_cell.angle_gamma   90.00
#
_symmetry.space_group_name_H-M   'P 1'
#
loop_
_entity.id
_entity.type
_entity.pdbx_description
1 polymer ?
#
loop_
_entity_poly.entity_id
_entity_poly.type
_entity_poly.pdbx_seq_one_letter_code
_entity_poly.pdbx_strand_id
1 'polypeptide(L)' 'MEIEKLDVSVSSDDPGVGLRASLALHRLAERVEAMHVAAARKQGWSWQQIGDALGVTRQSVHTKYNKGAS' A
#
# COMPACT_ATOMS: atom_id res chain seq x y z
N MET A 1 15.13 -18.39 -5.27
CA MET A 1 13.76 -17.83 -5.21
C MET A 1 13.75 -16.51 -4.49
N GLU A 2 12.93 -15.62 -4.98
CA GLU A 2 12.77 -14.32 -4.34
C GLU A 2 12.31 -14.44 -2.91
N ILE A 3 11.41 -15.37 -2.67
CA ILE A 3 10.86 -15.60 -1.35
C ILE A 3 11.94 -16.01 -0.37
N GLU A 4 12.91 -16.78 -0.84
CA GLU A 4 14.00 -17.19 0.04
C GLU A 4 14.81 -16.02 0.54
N LYS A 5 15.13 -15.08 -0.35
CA LYS A 5 15.86 -13.90 0.04
C LYS A 5 15.09 -13.06 1.02
N LEU A 6 13.80 -12.92 0.76
CA LEU A 6 12.94 -12.18 1.65
C LEU A 6 12.87 -12.83 3.01
N ASP A 7 12.80 -14.17 3.02
CA ASP A 7 12.76 -14.92 4.26
C ASP A 7 14.02 -14.72 5.09
N VAL A 8 15.16 -14.66 4.44
CA VAL A 8 16.41 -14.43 5.15
C VAL A 8 16.39 -13.09 5.86
N SER A 9 15.90 -12.05 5.17
CA SER A 9 15.78 -10.72 5.77
C SER A 9 14.81 -10.72 6.93
N VAL A 10 13.68 -11.37 6.74
CA VAL A 10 12.61 -11.37 7.73
C VAL A 10 12.99 -12.22 8.94
N SER A 11 13.72 -13.29 8.72
CA SER A 11 14.09 -14.21 9.80
C SER A 11 15.37 -13.82 10.51
N SER A 12 15.97 -12.67 10.17
CA SER A 12 17.14 -12.18 10.87
C SER A 12 16.82 -11.95 12.34
N ASP A 13 17.79 -12.25 13.21
CA ASP A 13 17.63 -12.00 14.63
C ASP A 13 17.71 -10.52 14.97
N ASP A 14 18.20 -9.70 14.06
CA ASP A 14 18.33 -8.27 14.30
C ASP A 14 16.99 -7.59 13.99
N PRO A 15 16.29 -7.06 15.01
CA PRO A 15 15.02 -6.39 14.76
C PRO A 15 15.13 -5.22 13.80
N GLY A 16 16.28 -4.55 13.79
CA GLY A 16 16.49 -3.42 12.89
C GLY A 16 16.44 -3.83 11.44
N VAL A 17 16.99 -5.00 11.12
CA VAL A 17 16.95 -5.50 9.75
C VAL A 17 15.51 -5.79 9.33
N GLY A 18 14.77 -6.49 10.18
CA GLY A 18 13.38 -6.82 9.89
C GLY A 18 12.50 -5.59 9.77
N LEU A 19 12.71 -4.62 10.65
CA LEU A 19 11.92 -3.39 10.63
C LEU A 19 12.19 -2.57 9.38
N ARG A 20 13.46 -2.49 8.96
CA ARG A 20 13.79 -1.77 7.74
C ARG A 20 13.24 -2.46 6.51
N ALA A 21 13.23 -3.78 6.51
CA ALA A 21 12.62 -4.53 5.42
C ALA A 21 11.12 -4.27 5.35
N SER A 22 10.46 -4.24 6.50
CA SER A 22 9.04 -3.94 6.57
C SER A 22 8.74 -2.56 6.03
N LEU A 23 9.57 -1.58 6.40
CA LEU A 23 9.39 -0.22 5.91
C LEU A 23 9.49 -0.14 4.40
N ALA A 24 10.47 -0.83 3.82
CA ALA A 24 10.64 -0.84 2.38
C ALA A 24 9.43 -1.45 1.68
N LEU A 25 8.90 -2.54 2.23
CA LEU A 25 7.72 -3.19 1.68
C LEU A 25 6.49 -2.31 1.78
N HIS A 26 6.32 -1.62 2.90
CA HIS A 26 5.21 -0.69 3.06
C HIS A 26 5.26 0.42 2.03
N ARG A 27 6.44 0.98 1.80
CA ARG A 27 6.60 2.06 0.83
C ARG A 27 6.31 1.60 -0.58
N LEU A 28 6.75 0.38 -0.92
CA LEU A 28 6.45 -0.18 -2.24
C LEU A 28 4.97 -0.41 -2.39
N ALA A 29 4.33 -1.00 -1.38
CA ALA A 29 2.89 -1.26 -1.42
C ALA A 29 2.11 0.05 -1.58
N GLU A 30 2.52 1.10 -0.88
CA GLU A 30 1.84 2.39 -0.99
C GLU A 30 1.97 2.98 -2.38
N ARG A 31 3.11 2.83 -3.02
CA ARG A 31 3.27 3.33 -4.38
C ARG A 31 2.39 2.57 -5.36
N VAL A 32 2.35 1.25 -5.22
CA VAL A 32 1.50 0.42 -6.07
C VAL A 32 0.03 0.77 -5.85
N GLU A 33 -0.35 0.92 -4.60
CA GLU A 33 -1.72 1.30 -4.25
C GLU A 33 -2.10 2.64 -4.87
N ALA A 34 -1.22 3.64 -4.73
CA ALA A 34 -1.51 4.98 -5.25
C ALA A 34 -1.68 4.96 -6.76
N MET A 35 -0.86 4.19 -7.45
CA MET A 35 -0.98 4.07 -8.90
C MET A 35 -2.32 3.48 -9.31
N HIS A 36 -2.76 2.45 -8.60
CA HIS A 36 -4.01 1.79 -8.94
C HIS A 36 -5.23 2.59 -8.51
N VAL A 37 -5.13 3.33 -7.41
CA VAL A 37 -6.19 4.24 -7.02
C VAL A 37 -6.37 5.31 -8.09
N ALA A 38 -5.27 5.88 -8.57
CA ALA A 38 -5.34 6.89 -9.63
C ALA A 38 -5.99 6.31 -10.89
N ALA A 39 -5.60 5.09 -11.27
CA ALA A 39 -6.18 4.44 -12.44
C ALA A 39 -7.67 4.18 -12.26
N ALA A 40 -8.06 3.75 -11.07
CA ALA A 40 -9.47 3.49 -10.79
C ALA A 40 -10.30 4.76 -10.89
N ARG A 41 -9.79 5.86 -10.32
CA ARG A 41 -10.50 7.13 -10.41
C ARG A 41 -10.63 7.59 -11.86
N LYS A 42 -9.59 7.38 -12.63
CA LYS A 42 -9.61 7.73 -14.05
C LYS A 42 -10.66 6.94 -14.81
N GLN A 43 -10.90 5.71 -14.38
CA GLN A 43 -11.91 4.84 -14.99
C GLN A 43 -13.30 5.07 -14.42
N GLY A 44 -13.46 6.02 -13.53
CA GLY A 44 -14.77 6.38 -12.99
C GLY A 44 -15.18 5.63 -11.74
N TRP A 45 -14.27 4.96 -11.07
CA TRP A 45 -14.60 4.28 -9.82
C TRP A 45 -14.95 5.27 -8.74
N SER A 46 -15.94 4.93 -7.95
CA SER A 46 -16.29 5.73 -6.78
C SER A 46 -15.31 5.42 -5.65
N TRP A 47 -15.25 6.33 -4.68
CA TRP A 47 -14.44 6.09 -3.49
C TRP A 47 -14.91 4.87 -2.71
N GLN A 48 -16.21 4.60 -2.74
CA GLN A 48 -16.74 3.40 -2.10
C GLN A 48 -16.20 2.13 -2.75
N GLN A 49 -16.18 2.11 -4.08
CA GLN A 49 -15.65 0.96 -4.80
C GLN A 49 -14.18 0.74 -4.52
N ILE A 50 -13.43 1.83 -4.47
CA ILE A 50 -12.00 1.75 -4.19
C ILE A 50 -11.77 1.26 -2.76
N GLY A 51 -12.52 1.81 -1.81
CA GLY A 51 -12.42 1.37 -0.42
C GLY A 51 -12.75 -0.09 -0.27
N ASP A 52 -13.79 -0.56 -0.94
CA ASP A 52 -14.18 -1.97 -0.89
C ASP A 52 -13.05 -2.86 -1.41
N ALA A 53 -12.44 -2.46 -2.51
CA ALA A 53 -11.36 -3.25 -3.10
C ALA A 53 -10.12 -3.30 -2.18
N LEU A 54 -9.87 -2.22 -1.46
CA LEU A 54 -8.72 -2.15 -0.55
C LEU A 54 -9.03 -2.72 0.83
N GLY A 55 -10.30 -3.00 1.12
CA GLY A 55 -10.69 -3.50 2.42
C GLY A 55 -10.70 -2.43 3.51
N VAL A 56 -10.91 -1.19 3.12
CA VAL A 56 -10.97 -0.07 4.05
C VAL A 56 -12.25 0.73 3.81
N THR A 57 -12.54 1.68 4.71
CA THR A 57 -13.74 2.48 4.55
C THR A 57 -13.57 3.51 3.44
N ARG A 58 -14.71 3.93 2.88
CA ARG A 58 -14.74 4.99 1.89
C ARG A 58 -14.06 6.25 2.44
N GLN A 59 -14.38 6.60 3.68
CA GLN A 59 -13.83 7.80 4.31
C GLN A 59 -12.31 7.72 4.41
N SER A 60 -11.80 6.57 4.76
CA SER A 60 -10.37 6.37 4.93
C SER A 60 -9.61 6.61 3.62
N VAL A 61 -10.07 6.00 2.53
CA VAL A 61 -9.38 6.13 1.25
C VAL A 61 -9.58 7.53 0.67
N HIS A 62 -10.76 8.10 0.85
CA HIS A 62 -11.03 9.45 0.37
C HIS A 62 -10.10 10.46 1.04
N THR A 63 -9.98 10.36 2.36
CA THR A 63 -9.11 11.27 3.11
C THR A 63 -7.65 11.13 2.65
N LYS A 64 -7.22 9.90 2.43
CA LYS A 64 -5.82 9.66 2.07
C LYS A 64 -5.47 10.20 0.68
N TYR A 65 -6.37 10.04 -0.27
CA TYR A 65 -6.05 10.31 -1.67
C TYR A 65 -6.66 11.57 -2.24
N ASN A 66 -7.59 12.19 -1.53
CA ASN A 66 -8.25 13.38 -2.05
C ASN A 66 -7.77 14.67 -1.43
N LYS A 67 -6.88 14.62 -0.48
CA LYS A 67 -6.48 15.84 0.22
C LYS A 67 -5.70 16.78 -0.66
N GLY A 68 -5.06 16.26 -1.68
CA GLY A 68 -4.33 17.11 -2.61
C GLY A 68 -5.25 17.83 -3.59
N ALA A 69 -6.48 17.39 -3.70
CA ALA A 69 -7.43 17.94 -4.64
C ALA A 69 -8.21 19.14 -4.09
N SER A 70 -8.14 19.34 -2.79
CA SER A 70 -8.86 20.44 -2.15
C SER A 70 -8.03 21.72 -2.04
#